data_22c46d0e0c32237648f54b11aa3f9666
#
_entry.id   22c46d0e0c32237648f54b11aa3f9666
#
_cell.length_a   1.000
_cell.length_b   1.000
_cell.length_c   1.000
_cell.angle_alpha   90.00
_cell.angle_beta   90.00
_cell.angle_gamma   90.00
#
_symmetry.space_group_name_H-M   'P 1'
#
loop_
_entity.id
_entity.type
_entity.pdbx_description
1 polymer ?
#
loop_
_entity_poly.entity_id
_entity_poly.type
_entity_poly.pdbx_seq_one_letter_code
_entity_poly.pdbx_strand_id
1 'polypeptide(L)'
;MPIYANTVPMMERHRFDIASLDRYLSRQLDGYRGGLEVRQFDSGHSNPTFFVAADMAGGKRQDFVLRKKPPGKLVASAHQVDREFRVISALADTDVPVARARLLCTEEAVIGQMFYLMDAVPGRILVDAAMPDQTPAERFAIFESMNDVLARLHKVDPSKVGLGDYGRTGHYIARQVARWSRQYAELKTEEIAAMDRLIAWLPEHIPAEDPTTIVHGDYRLGNLIVHPSEPRIVAVLDWELSTLGHPLCDVAYNCLGYHMPDPPHGFASVDFAKVGLPTEESYVAAYCRRTGRKSIEHWNYYLAFSLFRLAAIAQGVYRRGLQGNSSNPESIKMSQAARQRAELAWSLVE
;
A
#
# COMPACT_ATOMS: atom_id res chain seq x y z
N MET A 1 -4.31 -18.23 -11.68
CA MET A 1 -4.72 -19.06 -10.54
C MET A 1 -6.04 -18.52 -9.99
N PRO A 2 -6.92 -19.35 -9.43
CA PRO A 2 -8.12 -18.85 -8.76
C PRO A 2 -7.73 -17.95 -7.58
N ILE A 3 -8.52 -16.91 -7.30
CA ILE A 3 -8.27 -15.92 -6.24
C ILE A 3 -8.06 -16.59 -4.86
N TYR A 4 -8.70 -17.73 -4.63
CA TYR A 4 -8.61 -18.49 -3.37
C TYR A 4 -7.37 -19.39 -3.26
N ALA A 5 -6.48 -19.44 -4.24
CA ALA A 5 -5.29 -20.32 -4.21
C ALA A 5 -4.36 -20.05 -3.00
N ASN A 6 -4.34 -18.82 -2.49
CA ASN A 6 -3.53 -18.41 -1.35
C ASN A 6 -4.37 -18.22 -0.07
N THR A 7 -5.43 -18.99 0.10
CA THR A 7 -6.29 -18.93 1.28
C THR A 7 -6.14 -20.17 2.15
N VAL A 8 -6.29 -19.97 3.46
CA VAL A 8 -6.29 -20.98 4.49
C VAL A 8 -7.65 -21.00 5.23
N PRO A 9 -7.98 -22.03 6.00
CA PRO A 9 -9.09 -21.95 6.96
C PRO A 9 -8.92 -20.76 7.89
N MET A 10 -10.03 -20.14 8.34
CA MET A 10 -9.96 -19.03 9.27
C MET A 10 -9.12 -19.38 10.50
N MET A 11 -8.11 -18.56 10.78
CA MET A 11 -7.28 -18.67 11.98
C MET A 11 -8.14 -18.46 13.23
N GLU A 12 -7.91 -19.21 14.29
CA GLU A 12 -8.70 -19.16 15.54
C GLU A 12 -8.86 -17.73 16.08
N ARG A 13 -7.76 -16.97 16.12
CA ARG A 13 -7.74 -15.58 16.59
C ARG A 13 -8.58 -14.60 15.75
N HIS A 14 -8.94 -14.97 14.52
CA HIS A 14 -9.70 -14.13 13.60
C HIS A 14 -11.10 -14.68 13.32
N ARG A 15 -11.46 -15.83 13.96
CA ARG A 15 -12.73 -16.51 13.76
C ARG A 15 -13.91 -15.62 14.16
N PHE A 16 -14.99 -15.76 13.43
CA PHE A 16 -16.27 -15.10 13.69
C PHE A 16 -17.45 -16.00 13.28
N ASP A 17 -18.66 -15.64 13.69
CA ASP A 17 -19.89 -16.37 13.33
C ASP A 17 -20.27 -16.14 11.87
N ILE A 18 -20.05 -17.17 11.03
CA ILE A 18 -20.42 -17.14 9.61
C ILE A 18 -21.95 -17.02 9.44
N ALA A 19 -22.75 -17.64 10.30
CA ALA A 19 -24.21 -17.56 10.20
C ALA A 19 -24.70 -16.13 10.50
N SER A 20 -24.02 -15.40 11.39
CA SER A 20 -24.32 -13.99 11.62
C SER A 20 -23.97 -13.10 10.41
N LEU A 21 -22.83 -13.37 9.77
CA LEU A 21 -22.48 -12.70 8.51
C LEU A 21 -23.51 -13.00 7.41
N ASP A 22 -23.91 -14.25 7.25
CA ASP A 22 -24.89 -14.67 6.26
C ASP A 22 -26.25 -13.93 6.44
N ARG A 23 -26.75 -13.87 7.69
CA ARG A 23 -27.95 -13.09 8.02
C ARG A 23 -27.81 -11.59 7.74
N TYR A 24 -26.62 -11.04 7.94
CA TYR A 24 -26.36 -9.64 7.65
C TYR A 24 -26.35 -9.39 6.14
N LEU A 25 -25.62 -10.20 5.38
CA LEU A 25 -25.50 -10.07 3.92
C LEU A 25 -26.86 -10.26 3.23
N SER A 26 -27.72 -11.15 3.74
CA SER A 26 -29.05 -11.36 3.19
C SER A 26 -29.96 -10.13 3.25
N ARG A 27 -29.65 -9.17 4.14
CA ARG A 27 -30.40 -7.91 4.30
C ARG A 27 -29.74 -6.71 3.62
N GLN A 28 -28.41 -6.75 3.44
CA GLN A 28 -27.63 -5.58 3.04
C GLN A 28 -27.00 -5.71 1.65
N LEU A 29 -26.81 -6.93 1.14
CA LEU A 29 -26.16 -7.14 -0.15
C LEU A 29 -27.21 -7.47 -1.22
N ASP A 30 -27.41 -6.54 -2.14
CA ASP A 30 -28.38 -6.71 -3.22
C ASP A 30 -28.12 -7.97 -4.03
N GLY A 31 -29.18 -8.75 -4.21
CA GLY A 31 -29.12 -10.00 -4.98
C GLY A 31 -28.54 -11.21 -4.26
N TYR A 32 -28.13 -11.09 -3.00
CA TYR A 32 -27.62 -12.21 -2.21
C TYR A 32 -28.67 -13.35 -2.04
N ARG A 33 -28.21 -14.60 -2.10
CA ARG A 33 -29.06 -15.82 -2.01
C ARG A 33 -28.54 -16.90 -1.03
N GLY A 34 -27.44 -16.61 -0.32
CA GLY A 34 -26.82 -17.59 0.58
C GLY A 34 -25.61 -18.29 -0.01
N GLY A 35 -25.41 -19.55 0.35
CA GLY A 35 -24.27 -20.35 -0.14
C GLY A 35 -22.90 -19.79 0.29
N LEU A 36 -22.87 -19.11 1.45
CA LEU A 36 -21.69 -18.38 1.92
C LEU A 36 -20.52 -19.32 2.22
N GLU A 37 -19.40 -19.10 1.57
CA GLU A 37 -18.12 -19.73 1.87
C GLU A 37 -17.12 -18.65 2.28
N VAL A 38 -16.39 -18.88 3.38
CA VAL A 38 -15.42 -17.92 3.90
C VAL A 38 -14.07 -18.62 4.14
N ARG A 39 -13.00 -18.06 3.59
CA ARG A 39 -11.61 -18.50 3.82
C ARG A 39 -10.76 -17.27 4.13
N GLN A 40 -9.65 -17.44 4.83
CA GLN A 40 -8.76 -16.34 5.17
C GLN A 40 -7.57 -16.31 4.21
N PHE A 41 -7.17 -15.11 3.75
CA PHE A 41 -5.88 -14.96 3.07
C PHE A 41 -4.74 -15.11 4.09
N ASP A 42 -3.70 -15.86 3.71
CA ASP A 42 -2.52 -16.09 4.56
C ASP A 42 -1.57 -14.88 4.56
N SER A 43 -1.82 -13.90 3.70
CA SER A 43 -1.08 -12.65 3.55
C SER A 43 -1.88 -11.47 4.09
N GLY A 44 -1.17 -10.45 4.61
CA GLY A 44 -1.78 -9.24 5.17
C GLY A 44 -1.68 -9.21 6.69
N HIS A 45 -0.67 -8.46 7.19
CA HIS A 45 -0.37 -8.44 8.63
C HIS A 45 -1.15 -7.39 9.42
N SER A 46 -1.77 -6.41 8.72
CA SER A 46 -2.46 -5.27 9.38
C SER A 46 -3.93 -5.57 9.66
N ASN A 47 -4.74 -5.78 8.63
CA ASN A 47 -6.17 -6.04 8.74
C ASN A 47 -6.48 -7.46 8.23
N PRO A 48 -7.11 -8.34 9.05
CA PRO A 48 -7.53 -9.65 8.60
C PRO A 48 -8.41 -9.56 7.35
N THR A 49 -7.99 -10.27 6.31
CA THR A 49 -8.65 -10.25 4.99
C THR A 49 -9.14 -11.63 4.65
N PHE A 50 -10.37 -11.72 4.16
CA PHE A 50 -11.05 -12.99 3.89
C PHE A 50 -11.56 -13.01 2.45
N PHE A 51 -11.39 -14.16 1.81
CA PHE A 51 -12.14 -14.52 0.61
C PHE A 51 -13.55 -14.93 1.02
N VAL A 52 -14.53 -14.44 0.30
CA VAL A 52 -15.95 -14.71 0.53
C VAL A 52 -16.58 -15.05 -0.81
N ALA A 53 -17.15 -16.24 -0.95
CA ALA A 53 -17.95 -16.59 -2.12
C ALA A 53 -19.41 -16.77 -1.71
N ALA A 54 -20.32 -16.29 -2.54
CA ALA A 54 -21.75 -16.35 -2.26
C ALA A 54 -22.57 -16.58 -3.52
N ASP A 55 -23.72 -17.22 -3.34
CA ASP A 55 -24.73 -17.35 -4.40
C ASP A 55 -25.52 -16.06 -4.54
N MET A 56 -25.68 -15.59 -5.77
CA MET A 56 -26.35 -14.36 -6.11
C MET A 56 -27.60 -14.62 -6.97
N ALA A 57 -28.44 -13.62 -7.08
CA ALA A 57 -29.61 -13.67 -7.96
C ALA A 57 -29.22 -14.06 -9.40
N GLY A 58 -30.08 -14.85 -10.06
CA GLY A 58 -29.82 -15.39 -11.39
C GLY A 58 -28.92 -16.61 -11.43
N GLY A 59 -28.73 -17.30 -10.27
CA GLY A 59 -27.94 -18.54 -10.18
C GLY A 59 -26.42 -18.36 -10.38
N LYS A 60 -25.92 -17.15 -10.22
CA LYS A 60 -24.49 -16.83 -10.33
C LYS A 60 -23.82 -16.95 -8.98
N ARG A 61 -22.61 -17.51 -8.94
CA ARG A 61 -21.71 -17.43 -7.80
C ARG A 61 -20.77 -16.26 -7.98
N GLN A 62 -20.61 -15.44 -6.95
CA GLN A 62 -19.73 -14.25 -7.00
C GLN A 62 -18.72 -14.30 -5.85
N ASP A 63 -17.51 -13.87 -6.19
CA ASP A 63 -16.39 -13.79 -5.27
C ASP A 63 -16.23 -12.37 -4.76
N PHE A 64 -15.99 -12.25 -3.46
CA PHE A 64 -15.77 -11.00 -2.74
C PHE A 64 -14.53 -11.10 -1.86
N VAL A 65 -14.06 -9.95 -1.42
CA VAL A 65 -13.08 -9.81 -0.35
C VAL A 65 -13.70 -9.06 0.81
N LEU A 66 -13.63 -9.64 2.01
CA LEU A 66 -14.01 -8.99 3.26
C LEU A 66 -12.76 -8.59 4.02
N ARG A 67 -12.66 -7.30 4.37
CA ARG A 67 -11.57 -6.77 5.19
C ARG A 67 -12.12 -6.27 6.52
N LYS A 68 -11.55 -6.75 7.62
CA LYS A 68 -12.05 -6.55 8.98
C LYS A 68 -10.98 -5.92 9.87
N LYS A 69 -11.38 -5.06 10.82
CA LYS A 69 -10.47 -4.63 11.89
C LYS A 69 -9.97 -5.84 12.69
N PRO A 70 -8.69 -5.88 13.10
CA PRO A 70 -8.22 -6.93 13.99
C PRO A 70 -8.90 -6.83 15.36
N PRO A 71 -9.03 -7.95 16.10
CA PRO A 71 -9.57 -7.93 17.45
C PRO A 71 -8.61 -7.28 18.44
N GLY A 72 -9.13 -6.77 19.57
CA GLY A 72 -8.36 -6.21 20.67
C GLY A 72 -8.34 -4.69 20.72
N LYS A 73 -7.58 -4.14 21.71
CA LYS A 73 -7.40 -2.68 21.84
C LYS A 73 -6.41 -2.17 20.79
N LEU A 74 -6.92 -1.40 19.87
CA LEU A 74 -6.16 -0.82 18.77
C LEU A 74 -5.77 0.64 19.08
N VAL A 75 -4.66 1.09 18.53
CA VAL A 75 -4.34 2.52 18.50
C VAL A 75 -5.40 3.23 17.65
N ALA A 76 -5.96 4.31 18.12
CA ALA A 76 -7.11 5.00 17.53
C ALA A 76 -6.92 5.39 16.04
N SER A 77 -5.68 5.58 15.60
CA SER A 77 -5.33 5.95 14.22
C SER A 77 -4.93 4.76 13.32
N ALA A 78 -4.92 3.52 13.87
CA ALA A 78 -4.55 2.33 13.12
C ALA A 78 -5.80 1.55 12.68
N HIS A 79 -5.68 0.79 11.59
CA HIS A 79 -6.72 -0.16 11.16
C HIS A 79 -8.08 0.49 10.82
N GLN A 80 -8.06 1.64 10.15
CA GLN A 80 -9.27 2.40 9.80
C GLN A 80 -9.90 1.86 8.51
N VAL A 81 -10.58 0.71 8.58
CA VAL A 81 -11.22 0.05 7.42
C VAL A 81 -12.35 0.91 6.79
N ASP A 82 -12.97 1.79 7.55
CA ASP A 82 -13.92 2.80 7.10
C ASP A 82 -13.27 3.84 6.18
N ARG A 83 -12.03 4.23 6.45
CA ARG A 83 -11.27 5.12 5.56
C ARG A 83 -10.87 4.42 4.27
N GLU A 84 -10.46 3.15 4.35
CA GLU A 84 -10.18 2.33 3.16
C GLU A 84 -11.44 2.20 2.28
N PHE A 85 -12.58 1.85 2.88
CA PHE A 85 -13.86 1.80 2.18
C PHE A 85 -14.21 3.12 1.51
N ARG A 86 -14.01 4.24 2.20
CA ARG A 86 -14.31 5.59 1.69
C ARG A 86 -13.49 5.93 0.46
N VAL A 87 -12.17 5.70 0.48
CA VAL A 87 -11.31 6.02 -0.67
C VAL A 87 -11.59 5.11 -1.86
N ILE A 88 -11.78 3.80 -1.64
CA ILE A 88 -12.12 2.85 -2.71
C ILE A 88 -13.46 3.23 -3.36
N SER A 89 -14.46 3.57 -2.55
CA SER A 89 -15.77 4.00 -3.05
C SER A 89 -15.69 5.29 -3.86
N ALA A 90 -14.90 6.26 -3.39
CA ALA A 90 -14.72 7.55 -4.07
C ALA A 90 -13.98 7.42 -5.41
N LEU A 91 -13.08 6.44 -5.54
CA LEU A 91 -12.31 6.20 -6.76
C LEU A 91 -13.04 5.30 -7.77
N ALA A 92 -14.15 4.66 -7.40
CA ALA A 92 -14.82 3.66 -8.23
C ALA A 92 -15.28 4.16 -9.61
N ASP A 93 -15.63 5.45 -9.72
CA ASP A 93 -16.09 6.08 -10.95
C ASP A 93 -14.98 6.94 -11.61
N THR A 94 -13.71 6.68 -11.26
CA THR A 94 -12.54 7.34 -11.85
C THR A 94 -11.74 6.36 -12.73
N ASP A 95 -10.71 6.88 -13.41
CA ASP A 95 -9.80 6.03 -14.21
C ASP A 95 -8.80 5.23 -13.35
N VAL A 96 -8.84 5.35 -12.02
CA VAL A 96 -7.98 4.59 -11.10
C VAL A 96 -8.60 3.21 -10.89
N PRO A 97 -7.88 2.11 -11.22
CA PRO A 97 -8.43 0.78 -11.04
C PRO A 97 -8.49 0.41 -9.54
N VAL A 98 -9.70 0.24 -9.02
CA VAL A 98 -9.98 -0.19 -7.64
C VAL A 98 -11.00 -1.32 -7.63
N ALA A 99 -10.98 -2.15 -6.59
CA ALA A 99 -12.06 -3.10 -6.36
C ALA A 99 -13.36 -2.33 -6.05
N ARG A 100 -14.48 -2.80 -6.58
CA ARG A 100 -15.76 -2.17 -6.30
C ARG A 100 -16.18 -2.43 -4.86
N ALA A 101 -16.25 -1.39 -4.04
CA ALA A 101 -16.80 -1.44 -2.70
C ALA A 101 -18.31 -1.76 -2.73
N ARG A 102 -18.77 -2.67 -1.86
CA ARG A 102 -20.17 -3.13 -1.84
C ARG A 102 -20.91 -2.65 -0.62
N LEU A 103 -20.35 -2.80 0.56
CA LEU A 103 -20.95 -2.38 1.82
C LEU A 103 -19.89 -2.17 2.90
N LEU A 104 -20.20 -1.29 3.84
CA LEU A 104 -19.46 -1.08 5.09
C LEU A 104 -20.38 -1.45 6.26
N CYS A 105 -19.93 -2.35 7.12
CA CYS A 105 -20.60 -2.70 8.37
C CYS A 105 -19.88 -2.08 9.55
N THR A 106 -20.55 -1.19 10.26
CA THR A 106 -20.06 -0.56 11.50
C THR A 106 -20.58 -1.26 12.77
N GLU A 107 -21.48 -2.23 12.61
CA GLU A 107 -22.11 -2.96 13.70
C GLU A 107 -21.19 -4.10 14.18
N GLU A 108 -20.50 -3.89 15.28
CA GLU A 108 -19.61 -4.92 15.86
C GLU A 108 -20.34 -6.21 16.24
N ALA A 109 -21.64 -6.13 16.53
CA ALA A 109 -22.46 -7.29 16.86
C ALA A 109 -22.56 -8.34 15.74
N VAL A 110 -22.25 -7.96 14.49
CA VAL A 110 -22.35 -8.89 13.34
C VAL A 110 -21.22 -9.91 13.35
N ILE A 111 -19.96 -9.47 13.35
CA ILE A 111 -18.78 -10.36 13.34
C ILE A 111 -17.68 -9.90 14.32
N GLY A 112 -18.05 -9.17 15.36
CA GLY A 112 -17.17 -8.76 16.44
C GLY A 112 -16.36 -7.50 16.18
N GLN A 113 -16.31 -7.00 14.94
CA GLN A 113 -15.55 -5.82 14.53
C GLN A 113 -16.13 -5.21 13.24
N MET A 114 -15.89 -3.91 13.04
CA MET A 114 -16.19 -3.24 11.78
C MET A 114 -15.49 -3.93 10.60
N PHE A 115 -16.17 -4.05 9.47
CA PHE A 115 -15.65 -4.62 8.24
C PHE A 115 -16.26 -3.97 7.00
N TYR A 116 -15.63 -4.16 5.86
CA TYR A 116 -16.23 -3.87 4.58
C TYR A 116 -16.10 -5.05 3.61
N LEU A 117 -16.99 -5.08 2.63
CA LEU A 117 -17.02 -6.04 1.54
C LEU A 117 -16.76 -5.31 0.22
N MET A 118 -15.93 -5.90 -0.64
CA MET A 118 -15.67 -5.45 -1.99
C MET A 118 -15.63 -6.64 -2.95
N ASP A 119 -15.76 -6.37 -4.25
CA ASP A 119 -15.61 -7.40 -5.27
C ASP A 119 -14.17 -7.96 -5.25
N ALA A 120 -14.05 -9.26 -5.43
CA ALA A 120 -12.76 -9.87 -5.66
C ALA A 120 -12.31 -9.59 -7.10
N VAL A 121 -11.13 -9.00 -7.25
CA VAL A 121 -10.54 -8.72 -8.56
C VAL A 121 -9.61 -9.87 -8.95
N PRO A 122 -9.90 -10.61 -10.04
CA PRO A 122 -9.04 -11.68 -10.50
C PRO A 122 -7.72 -11.13 -11.06
N GLY A 123 -6.59 -11.77 -10.67
CA GLY A 123 -5.29 -11.35 -11.18
C GLY A 123 -4.12 -11.98 -10.45
N ARG A 124 -2.94 -11.43 -10.70
CA ARG A 124 -1.65 -11.86 -10.16
C ARG A 124 -1.10 -10.78 -9.25
N ILE A 125 -0.66 -11.12 -8.05
CA ILE A 125 0.11 -10.24 -7.17
C ILE A 125 1.57 -10.66 -7.32
N LEU A 126 2.42 -9.73 -7.78
CA LEU A 126 3.84 -9.95 -7.98
C LEU A 126 4.59 -9.33 -6.80
N VAL A 127 5.18 -10.16 -5.97
CA VAL A 127 5.86 -9.71 -4.73
C VAL A 127 7.30 -9.29 -5.02
N ASP A 128 7.98 -10.01 -5.90
CA ASP A 128 9.34 -9.70 -6.33
C ASP A 128 9.33 -8.58 -7.37
N ALA A 129 9.95 -7.44 -7.03
CA ALA A 129 10.00 -6.26 -7.88
C ALA A 129 10.81 -6.50 -9.19
N ALA A 130 11.73 -7.46 -9.20
CA ALA A 130 12.48 -7.84 -10.40
C ALA A 130 11.65 -8.73 -11.36
N MET A 131 10.52 -9.29 -10.89
CA MET A 131 9.59 -10.12 -11.65
C MET A 131 10.30 -11.22 -12.47
N PRO A 132 11.04 -12.15 -11.85
CA PRO A 132 11.89 -13.11 -12.54
C PRO A 132 11.14 -14.00 -13.53
N ASP A 133 9.87 -14.30 -13.27
CA ASP A 133 9.03 -15.18 -14.10
C ASP A 133 8.35 -14.48 -15.28
N GLN A 134 8.58 -13.17 -15.47
CA GLN A 134 8.01 -12.41 -16.59
C GLN A 134 9.04 -12.24 -17.70
N THR A 135 8.58 -12.14 -18.95
CA THR A 135 9.44 -11.76 -20.09
C THR A 135 9.87 -10.29 -19.98
N PRO A 136 10.97 -9.88 -20.65
CA PRO A 136 11.39 -8.47 -20.69
C PRO A 136 10.27 -7.51 -21.14
N ALA A 137 9.51 -7.89 -22.16
CA ALA A 137 8.40 -7.09 -22.68
C ALA A 137 7.27 -6.95 -21.66
N GLU A 138 6.94 -8.02 -20.93
CA GLU A 138 5.92 -7.98 -19.87
C GLU A 138 6.37 -7.13 -18.68
N ARG A 139 7.63 -7.23 -18.25
CA ARG A 139 8.18 -6.37 -17.19
C ARG A 139 8.04 -4.90 -17.55
N PHE A 140 8.48 -4.53 -18.76
CA PHE A 140 8.36 -3.15 -19.23
C PHE A 140 6.90 -2.67 -19.23
N ALA A 141 5.99 -3.47 -19.79
CA ALA A 141 4.57 -3.12 -19.86
C ALA A 141 3.92 -3.01 -18.48
N ILE A 142 4.29 -3.86 -17.52
CA ILE A 142 3.80 -3.78 -16.13
C ILE A 142 4.29 -2.47 -15.48
N PHE A 143 5.56 -2.09 -15.63
CA PHE A 143 6.09 -0.84 -15.09
C PHE A 143 5.43 0.38 -15.74
N GLU A 144 5.19 0.35 -17.04
CA GLU A 144 4.45 1.41 -17.74
C GLU A 144 3.01 1.52 -17.21
N SER A 145 2.35 0.39 -16.97
CA SER A 145 1.01 0.37 -16.40
C SER A 145 0.98 0.86 -14.94
N MET A 146 1.98 0.49 -14.13
CA MET A 146 2.13 1.01 -12.75
C MET A 146 2.26 2.54 -12.75
N ASN A 147 3.12 3.06 -13.60
CA ASN A 147 3.36 4.50 -13.75
C ASN A 147 2.08 5.24 -14.19
N ASP A 148 1.36 4.68 -15.15
CA ASP A 148 0.11 5.26 -15.66
C ASP A 148 -0.99 5.29 -14.58
N VAL A 149 -1.17 4.21 -13.83
CA VAL A 149 -2.14 4.15 -12.74
C VAL A 149 -1.80 5.14 -11.62
N LEU A 150 -0.52 5.27 -11.25
CA LEU A 150 -0.07 6.26 -10.28
C LEU A 150 -0.33 7.70 -10.75
N ALA A 151 -0.04 7.97 -12.03
CA ALA A 151 -0.31 9.28 -12.61
C ALA A 151 -1.82 9.60 -12.65
N ARG A 152 -2.67 8.59 -12.95
CA ARG A 152 -4.13 8.76 -12.88
C ARG A 152 -4.58 9.08 -11.46
N LEU A 153 -4.09 8.36 -10.45
CA LEU A 153 -4.40 8.61 -9.05
C LEU A 153 -4.07 10.06 -8.66
N HIS A 154 -2.89 10.53 -9.00
CA HIS A 154 -2.43 11.88 -8.64
C HIS A 154 -3.13 13.00 -9.44
N LYS A 155 -3.87 12.67 -10.50
CA LYS A 155 -4.69 13.62 -11.27
C LYS A 155 -6.13 13.70 -10.78
N VAL A 156 -6.57 12.78 -9.91
CA VAL A 156 -7.90 12.87 -9.31
C VAL A 156 -7.97 14.12 -8.43
N ASP A 157 -8.96 14.96 -8.68
CA ASP A 157 -9.29 16.08 -7.79
C ASP A 157 -10.03 15.54 -6.56
N PRO A 158 -9.43 15.60 -5.35
CA PRO A 158 -10.04 15.05 -4.15
C PRO A 158 -11.41 15.64 -3.83
N SER A 159 -11.62 16.92 -4.14
CA SER A 159 -12.88 17.61 -3.85
C SER A 159 -14.03 17.10 -4.74
N LYS A 160 -13.72 16.77 -6.00
CA LYS A 160 -14.72 16.26 -6.95
C LYS A 160 -15.21 14.85 -6.64
N VAL A 161 -14.38 14.06 -5.95
CA VAL A 161 -14.72 12.68 -5.56
C VAL A 161 -15.12 12.56 -4.08
N GLY A 162 -15.40 13.67 -3.39
CA GLY A 162 -15.86 13.67 -2.00
C GLY A 162 -14.77 13.34 -0.98
N LEU A 163 -13.49 13.56 -1.32
CA LEU A 163 -12.33 13.33 -0.46
C LEU A 163 -11.61 14.63 -0.03
N GLY A 164 -12.23 15.79 -0.16
CA GLY A 164 -11.61 17.07 0.18
C GLY A 164 -11.19 17.19 1.66
N ASP A 165 -11.80 16.44 2.56
CA ASP A 165 -11.50 16.33 4.00
C ASP A 165 -10.80 15.02 4.39
N TYR A 166 -10.36 14.22 3.40
CA TYR A 166 -9.74 12.91 3.64
C TYR A 166 -8.39 12.96 4.36
N GLY A 167 -7.76 14.13 4.39
CA GLY A 167 -6.50 14.42 5.08
C GLY A 167 -6.31 15.92 5.25
N ARG A 168 -5.20 16.28 5.90
CA ARG A 168 -4.81 17.68 6.03
C ARG A 168 -4.10 18.14 4.77
N THR A 169 -4.54 19.24 4.17
CA THR A 169 -3.88 19.89 3.04
C THR A 169 -2.67 20.71 3.50
N GLY A 170 -1.72 20.91 2.60
CA GLY A 170 -0.50 21.73 2.80
C GLY A 170 0.50 21.15 3.81
N HIS A 171 1.76 21.53 3.66
CA HIS A 171 2.87 21.13 4.55
C HIS A 171 2.99 19.62 4.83
N TYR A 172 2.62 18.79 3.83
CA TYR A 172 2.60 17.34 4.00
C TYR A 172 3.98 16.82 4.43
N ILE A 173 5.02 17.18 3.68
CA ILE A 173 6.39 16.70 3.92
C ILE A 173 6.87 17.11 5.31
N ALA A 174 6.71 18.38 5.69
CA ALA A 174 7.13 18.88 7.01
C ALA A 174 6.47 18.10 8.15
N ARG A 175 5.16 17.83 8.03
CA ARG A 175 4.44 17.03 9.03
C ARG A 175 4.94 15.58 9.09
N GLN A 176 5.25 14.98 7.95
CA GLN A 176 5.76 13.60 7.89
C GLN A 176 7.19 13.51 8.45
N VAL A 177 8.08 14.44 8.10
CA VAL A 177 9.43 14.50 8.67
C VAL A 177 9.35 14.61 10.20
N ALA A 178 8.55 15.56 10.72
CA ALA A 178 8.38 15.73 12.16
C ALA A 178 7.78 14.49 12.86
N ARG A 179 6.83 13.81 12.21
CA ARG A 179 6.22 12.58 12.73
C ARG A 179 7.24 11.45 12.84
N TRP A 180 7.97 11.18 11.75
CA TRP A 180 8.90 10.06 11.68
C TRP A 180 10.15 10.29 12.51
N SER A 181 10.60 11.55 12.65
CA SER A 181 11.70 11.94 13.58
C SER A 181 11.32 11.64 15.03
N ARG A 182 10.12 12.05 15.46
CA ARG A 182 9.63 11.72 16.82
C ARG A 182 9.50 10.22 17.02
N GLN A 183 8.87 9.51 16.08
CA GLN A 183 8.71 8.06 16.20
C GLN A 183 10.07 7.34 16.26
N TYR A 184 11.05 7.75 15.48
CA TYR A 184 12.40 7.20 15.56
C TYR A 184 13.02 7.48 16.92
N ALA A 185 12.97 8.72 17.42
CA ALA A 185 13.54 9.09 18.71
C ALA A 185 12.92 8.29 19.88
N GLU A 186 11.61 8.02 19.83
CA GLU A 186 10.89 7.22 20.84
C GLU A 186 11.22 5.72 20.76
N LEU A 187 11.49 5.21 19.57
CA LEU A 187 11.62 3.78 19.31
C LEU A 187 13.06 3.31 19.03
N LYS A 188 14.02 4.21 18.90
CA LYS A 188 15.41 3.82 18.62
C LYS A 188 15.98 2.92 19.72
N THR A 189 16.73 1.93 19.32
CA THR A 189 17.41 0.96 20.19
C THR A 189 18.93 1.11 20.14
N GLU A 190 19.39 1.85 19.14
CA GLU A 190 20.81 2.16 18.90
C GLU A 190 20.92 3.53 18.20
N GLU A 191 22.11 4.10 18.22
CA GLU A 191 22.43 5.32 17.49
C GLU A 191 22.76 4.96 16.02
N ILE A 192 22.09 5.63 15.08
CA ILE A 192 22.36 5.56 13.64
C ILE A 192 22.72 6.96 13.17
N ALA A 193 24.02 7.26 13.02
CA ALA A 193 24.50 8.60 12.71
C ALA A 193 23.85 9.21 11.44
N ALA A 194 23.54 8.38 10.44
CA ALA A 194 22.84 8.82 9.24
C ALA A 194 21.40 9.30 9.55
N MET A 195 20.68 8.63 10.49
CA MET A 195 19.36 9.09 10.93
C MET A 195 19.43 10.45 11.63
N ASP A 196 20.41 10.67 12.50
CA ASP A 196 20.55 11.93 13.22
C ASP A 196 20.87 13.08 12.23
N ARG A 197 21.73 12.83 11.23
CA ARG A 197 22.00 13.79 10.14
C ARG A 197 20.75 14.08 9.30
N LEU A 198 19.98 13.06 8.93
CA LEU A 198 18.74 13.23 8.15
C LEU A 198 17.66 13.99 8.94
N ILE A 199 17.53 13.74 10.25
CA ILE A 199 16.60 14.47 11.13
C ILE A 199 16.93 15.97 11.16
N ALA A 200 18.21 16.33 11.14
CA ALA A 200 18.63 17.72 11.08
C ALA A 200 18.49 18.34 9.66
N TRP A 201 18.84 17.57 8.63
CA TRP A 201 18.92 18.06 7.24
C TRP A 201 17.56 18.17 6.55
N LEU A 202 16.69 17.18 6.69
CA LEU A 202 15.42 17.13 5.94
C LEU A 202 14.50 18.33 6.18
N PRO A 203 14.33 18.86 7.40
CA PRO A 203 13.49 20.04 7.64
C PRO A 203 14.00 21.31 6.95
N GLU A 204 15.31 21.46 6.80
CA GLU A 204 15.97 22.64 6.25
C GLU A 204 15.95 22.67 4.70
N HIS A 205 15.63 21.52 4.06
CA HIS A 205 15.73 21.34 2.61
C HIS A 205 14.41 20.97 1.95
N ILE A 206 13.27 21.17 2.62
CA ILE A 206 11.95 20.86 2.07
C ILE A 206 11.75 21.63 0.77
N PRO A 207 11.45 20.96 -0.37
CA PRO A 207 11.12 21.64 -1.61
C PRO A 207 9.97 22.62 -1.44
N ALA A 208 10.06 23.77 -2.14
CA ALA A 208 9.06 24.83 -2.02
C ALA A 208 7.69 24.44 -2.62
N GLU A 209 7.67 23.51 -3.57
CA GLU A 209 6.43 22.99 -4.16
C GLU A 209 5.67 22.16 -3.13
N ASP A 210 4.40 22.47 -2.90
CA ASP A 210 3.55 21.77 -1.91
C ASP A 210 2.16 21.41 -2.49
N PRO A 211 2.11 20.67 -3.62
CA PRO A 211 0.85 20.22 -4.19
C PRO A 211 0.17 19.20 -3.28
N THR A 212 -1.14 19.20 -3.29
CA THR A 212 -1.96 18.24 -2.51
C THR A 212 -2.84 17.42 -3.45
N THR A 213 -2.72 16.11 -3.37
CA THR A 213 -3.55 15.14 -4.08
C THR A 213 -3.84 13.93 -3.18
N ILE A 214 -4.58 12.95 -3.72
CA ILE A 214 -4.71 11.65 -3.06
C ILE A 214 -3.39 10.91 -3.24
N VAL A 215 -2.74 10.54 -2.12
CA VAL A 215 -1.56 9.68 -2.12
C VAL A 215 -1.90 8.34 -1.51
N HIS A 216 -1.32 7.29 -2.07
CA HIS A 216 -1.49 5.92 -1.59
C HIS A 216 -0.70 5.65 -0.30
N GLY A 217 0.53 6.16 -0.24
CA GLY A 217 1.42 6.03 0.92
C GLY A 217 2.21 4.73 0.99
N ASP A 218 1.87 3.70 0.20
CA ASP A 218 2.61 2.44 0.04
C ASP A 218 2.46 1.89 -1.39
N TYR A 219 2.61 2.76 -2.41
CA TYR A 219 2.44 2.37 -3.81
C TYR A 219 3.63 1.56 -4.32
N ARG A 220 3.46 0.25 -4.42
CA ARG A 220 4.49 -0.71 -4.85
C ARG A 220 3.85 -1.92 -5.52
N LEU A 221 4.64 -2.67 -6.28
CA LEU A 221 4.17 -3.81 -7.08
C LEU A 221 3.37 -4.83 -6.25
N GLY A 222 3.82 -5.14 -5.04
CA GLY A 222 3.11 -6.09 -4.14
C GLY A 222 1.73 -5.62 -3.67
N ASN A 223 1.36 -4.34 -3.88
CA ASN A 223 0.04 -3.78 -3.59
C ASN A 223 -0.78 -3.53 -4.86
N LEU A 224 -0.42 -4.19 -5.97
CA LEU A 224 -1.11 -4.07 -7.24
C LEU A 224 -1.54 -5.45 -7.75
N ILE A 225 -2.72 -5.51 -8.34
CA ILE A 225 -3.16 -6.71 -9.07
C ILE A 225 -2.86 -6.50 -10.57
N VAL A 226 -2.01 -7.38 -11.10
CA VAL A 226 -1.78 -7.50 -12.54
C VAL A 226 -2.85 -8.40 -13.14
N HIS A 227 -3.37 -8.07 -14.30
CA HIS A 227 -4.35 -8.88 -15.03
C HIS A 227 -3.90 -10.36 -15.14
N PRO A 228 -4.83 -11.33 -15.15
CA PRO A 228 -4.45 -12.75 -15.19
C PRO A 228 -3.53 -13.14 -16.34
N SER A 229 -3.71 -12.56 -17.51
CA SER A 229 -3.00 -12.89 -18.76
C SER A 229 -2.34 -11.72 -19.48
N GLU A 230 -2.65 -10.48 -19.09
CA GLU A 230 -2.10 -9.28 -19.72
C GLU A 230 -1.13 -8.56 -18.76
N PRO A 231 -0.09 -7.86 -19.26
CA PRO A 231 0.86 -7.14 -18.44
C PRO A 231 0.34 -5.72 -18.09
N ARG A 232 -0.84 -5.63 -17.44
CA ARG A 232 -1.45 -4.37 -17.00
C ARG A 232 -2.02 -4.47 -15.61
N ILE A 233 -2.04 -3.38 -14.89
CA ILE A 233 -2.65 -3.26 -13.55
C ILE A 233 -4.17 -3.18 -13.69
N VAL A 234 -4.88 -3.95 -12.86
CA VAL A 234 -6.34 -4.02 -12.81
C VAL A 234 -6.92 -3.63 -11.45
N ALA A 235 -6.11 -3.56 -10.41
CA ALA A 235 -6.53 -2.97 -9.13
C ALA A 235 -5.33 -2.50 -8.30
N VAL A 236 -5.56 -1.45 -7.52
CA VAL A 236 -4.68 -0.97 -6.44
C VAL A 236 -5.26 -1.44 -5.12
N LEU A 237 -4.41 -2.05 -4.29
CA LEU A 237 -4.74 -2.64 -2.99
C LEU A 237 -4.11 -1.86 -1.85
N ASP A 238 -4.59 -2.11 -0.63
CA ASP A 238 -3.98 -1.67 0.63
C ASP A 238 -3.93 -0.15 0.84
N TRP A 239 -5.11 0.44 0.85
CA TRP A 239 -5.32 1.89 1.02
C TRP A 239 -5.20 2.40 2.46
N GLU A 240 -4.72 1.58 3.40
CA GLU A 240 -4.68 1.93 4.84
C GLU A 240 -3.82 3.15 5.17
N LEU A 241 -2.77 3.44 4.35
CA LEU A 241 -1.89 4.58 4.51
C LEU A 241 -2.27 5.78 3.64
N SER A 242 -3.35 5.66 2.87
CA SER A 242 -3.77 6.72 1.95
C SER A 242 -4.28 7.97 2.67
N THR A 243 -4.00 9.12 2.07
CA THR A 243 -4.37 10.42 2.62
C THR A 243 -4.28 11.51 1.54
N LEU A 244 -4.57 12.74 1.91
CA LEU A 244 -4.17 13.91 1.12
C LEU A 244 -2.69 14.23 1.40
N GLY A 245 -1.88 14.29 0.34
CA GLY A 245 -0.44 14.46 0.49
C GLY A 245 0.27 14.90 -0.77
N HIS A 246 1.59 14.91 -0.71
CA HIS A 246 2.45 15.33 -1.81
C HIS A 246 2.70 14.17 -2.79
N PRO A 247 2.29 14.27 -4.07
CA PRO A 247 2.34 13.16 -5.03
C PRO A 247 3.76 12.60 -5.25
N LEU A 248 4.78 13.45 -5.22
CA LEU A 248 6.15 13.01 -5.47
C LEU A 248 6.70 12.09 -4.36
N CYS A 249 6.08 12.08 -3.18
CA CYS A 249 6.42 11.10 -2.14
C CYS A 249 6.02 9.66 -2.53
N ASP A 250 4.88 9.49 -3.22
CA ASP A 250 4.50 8.17 -3.75
C ASP A 250 5.38 7.74 -4.92
N VAL A 251 5.71 8.69 -5.82
CA VAL A 251 6.60 8.40 -6.96
C VAL A 251 7.98 7.98 -6.48
N ALA A 252 8.57 8.72 -5.54
CA ALA A 252 9.88 8.41 -4.98
C ALA A 252 9.84 7.07 -4.21
N TYR A 253 8.79 6.83 -3.43
CA TYR A 253 8.61 5.56 -2.75
C TYR A 253 8.54 4.37 -3.74
N ASN A 254 7.82 4.53 -4.84
CA ASN A 254 7.72 3.52 -5.90
C ASN A 254 9.08 3.29 -6.60
N CYS A 255 9.92 4.32 -6.69
CA CYS A 255 11.26 4.24 -7.29
C CYS A 255 12.35 3.70 -6.34
N LEU A 256 12.06 3.44 -5.06
CA LEU A 256 13.08 2.95 -4.13
C LEU A 256 13.74 1.64 -4.56
N GLY A 257 13.04 0.81 -5.33
CA GLY A 257 13.61 -0.42 -5.87
C GLY A 257 14.86 -0.22 -6.73
N TYR A 258 14.99 0.94 -7.40
CA TYR A 258 16.19 1.29 -8.19
C TYR A 258 17.44 1.50 -7.32
N HIS A 259 17.26 1.81 -6.05
CA HIS A 259 18.33 2.14 -5.09
C HIS A 259 18.61 1.02 -4.09
N MET A 260 17.67 0.10 -3.90
CA MET A 260 17.83 -1.03 -3.00
C MET A 260 18.49 -2.22 -3.73
N PRO A 261 19.50 -2.87 -3.12
CA PRO A 261 20.36 -3.80 -3.84
C PRO A 261 19.68 -5.11 -4.23
N ASP A 262 18.75 -5.64 -3.41
CA ASP A 262 18.35 -7.03 -3.50
C ASP A 262 16.84 -7.25 -3.54
N PRO A 263 16.39 -8.30 -4.30
CA PRO A 263 15.02 -8.82 -4.22
C PRO A 263 14.62 -9.21 -2.79
N PRO A 264 13.31 -9.21 -2.45
CA PRO A 264 12.20 -8.93 -3.35
C PRO A 264 11.87 -7.44 -3.52
N HIS A 265 12.54 -6.53 -2.84
CA HIS A 265 12.17 -5.10 -2.78
C HIS A 265 13.04 -4.20 -3.64
N GLY A 266 14.23 -4.66 -4.00
CA GLY A 266 15.20 -3.91 -4.78
C GLY A 266 15.65 -4.64 -6.03
N PHE A 267 16.24 -3.89 -6.95
CA PHE A 267 16.78 -4.37 -8.22
C PHE A 267 17.94 -3.48 -8.72
N ALA A 268 18.61 -2.76 -7.81
CA ALA A 268 19.71 -1.87 -8.18
C ALA A 268 20.91 -2.60 -8.82
N SER A 269 21.09 -3.90 -8.53
CA SER A 269 22.15 -4.74 -9.11
C SER A 269 21.77 -5.36 -10.46
N VAL A 270 20.56 -5.11 -10.96
CA VAL A 270 20.04 -5.75 -12.18
C VAL A 270 20.46 -4.94 -13.42
N ASP A 271 20.85 -5.63 -14.48
CA ASP A 271 21.04 -5.03 -15.81
C ASP A 271 19.66 -4.72 -16.45
N PHE A 272 19.20 -3.46 -16.33
CA PHE A 272 17.86 -3.02 -16.77
C PHE A 272 17.61 -3.31 -18.25
N ALA A 273 18.59 -3.09 -19.11
CA ALA A 273 18.44 -3.34 -20.55
C ALA A 273 18.22 -4.83 -20.84
N LYS A 274 18.98 -5.70 -20.17
CA LYS A 274 18.89 -7.15 -20.33
C LYS A 274 17.57 -7.71 -19.81
N VAL A 275 17.08 -7.21 -18.69
CA VAL A 275 15.85 -7.74 -18.06
C VAL A 275 14.58 -7.02 -18.52
N GLY A 276 14.70 -5.94 -19.28
CA GLY A 276 13.55 -5.18 -19.80
C GLY A 276 12.87 -4.30 -18.78
N LEU A 277 13.57 -3.86 -17.74
CA LEU A 277 13.08 -2.84 -16.82
C LEU A 277 13.38 -1.45 -17.39
N PRO A 278 12.48 -0.45 -17.23
CA PRO A 278 12.81 0.93 -17.54
C PRO A 278 13.91 1.42 -16.59
N THR A 279 14.75 2.35 -17.03
CA THR A 279 15.64 3.07 -16.09
C THR A 279 14.80 3.99 -15.21
N GLU A 280 15.30 4.35 -14.03
CA GLU A 280 14.64 5.31 -13.15
C GLU A 280 14.35 6.62 -13.87
N GLU A 281 15.32 7.16 -14.62
CA GLU A 281 15.17 8.37 -15.39
C GLU A 281 14.00 8.27 -16.40
N SER A 282 13.91 7.16 -17.15
CA SER A 282 12.83 6.95 -18.12
C SER A 282 11.47 6.80 -17.44
N TYR A 283 11.43 6.14 -16.27
CA TYR A 283 10.23 5.96 -15.47
C TYR A 283 9.72 7.30 -14.90
N VAL A 284 10.60 8.13 -14.35
CA VAL A 284 10.29 9.48 -13.84
C VAL A 284 9.85 10.39 -15.00
N ALA A 285 10.54 10.34 -16.13
CA ALA A 285 10.14 11.12 -17.32
C ALA A 285 8.74 10.70 -17.84
N ALA A 286 8.40 9.40 -17.80
CA ALA A 286 7.07 8.92 -18.16
C ALA A 286 5.99 9.47 -17.22
N TYR A 287 6.24 9.48 -15.90
CA TYR A 287 5.34 10.09 -14.94
C TYR A 287 5.16 11.59 -15.19
N CYS A 288 6.25 12.32 -15.45
CA CYS A 288 6.18 13.75 -15.78
C CYS A 288 5.32 14.02 -17.01
N ARG A 289 5.52 13.25 -18.10
CA ARG A 289 4.68 13.39 -19.31
C ARG A 289 3.19 13.15 -19.02
N ARG A 290 2.86 12.10 -18.22
CA ARG A 290 1.47 11.75 -17.87
C ARG A 290 0.79 12.79 -16.98
N THR A 291 1.55 13.47 -16.15
CA THR A 291 1.03 14.48 -15.20
C THR A 291 1.18 15.92 -15.69
N GLY A 292 1.79 16.14 -16.88
CA GLY A 292 2.01 17.47 -17.44
C GLY A 292 3.15 18.26 -16.76
N ARG A 293 4.02 17.58 -16.01
CA ARG A 293 5.23 18.18 -15.42
C ARG A 293 6.35 18.22 -16.42
N LYS A 294 7.20 19.25 -16.37
CA LYS A 294 8.42 19.33 -17.18
C LYS A 294 9.52 18.43 -16.62
N SER A 295 9.70 18.46 -15.30
CA SER A 295 10.71 17.70 -14.56
C SER A 295 10.29 17.57 -13.09
N ILE A 296 11.06 16.83 -12.32
CA ILE A 296 10.99 16.80 -10.86
C ILE A 296 12.30 17.38 -10.33
N GLU A 297 12.21 18.59 -9.76
CA GLU A 297 13.32 19.20 -9.05
C GLU A 297 13.53 18.52 -7.69
N HIS A 298 14.75 18.57 -7.17
CA HIS A 298 15.10 17.99 -5.86
C HIS A 298 14.75 16.50 -5.72
N TRP A 299 14.89 15.71 -6.80
CA TRP A 299 14.49 14.29 -6.81
C TRP A 299 15.11 13.50 -5.67
N ASN A 300 16.40 13.69 -5.40
CA ASN A 300 17.10 13.02 -4.30
C ASN A 300 16.51 13.34 -2.92
N TYR A 301 15.91 14.51 -2.72
CA TYR A 301 15.20 14.83 -1.49
C TYR A 301 14.04 13.87 -1.24
N TYR A 302 13.20 13.62 -2.25
CA TYR A 302 12.04 12.73 -2.11
C TYR A 302 12.44 11.27 -1.90
N LEU A 303 13.52 10.83 -2.54
CA LEU A 303 14.11 9.50 -2.32
C LEU A 303 14.66 9.38 -0.90
N ALA A 304 15.46 10.34 -0.46
CA ALA A 304 16.03 10.36 0.89
C ALA A 304 14.95 10.41 1.97
N PHE A 305 13.92 11.24 1.79
CA PHE A 305 12.75 11.27 2.67
C PHE A 305 12.02 9.90 2.73
N SER A 306 11.84 9.24 1.61
CA SER A 306 11.18 7.93 1.54
C SER A 306 12.00 6.84 2.24
N LEU A 307 13.31 6.83 2.06
CA LEU A 307 14.25 5.92 2.75
C LEU A 307 14.33 6.22 4.25
N PHE A 308 14.37 7.49 4.65
CA PHE A 308 14.31 7.93 6.05
C PHE A 308 13.06 7.39 6.75
N ARG A 309 11.90 7.54 6.11
CA ARG A 309 10.62 6.98 6.58
C ARG A 309 10.72 5.47 6.76
N LEU A 310 11.24 4.74 5.77
CA LEU A 310 11.40 3.28 5.85
C LEU A 310 12.41 2.85 6.92
N ALA A 311 13.47 3.63 7.15
CA ALA A 311 14.42 3.37 8.24
C ALA A 311 13.75 3.52 9.61
N ALA A 312 12.95 4.58 9.80
CA ALA A 312 12.17 4.79 11.04
C ALA A 312 11.14 3.67 11.28
N ILE A 313 10.46 3.21 10.23
CA ILE A 313 9.52 2.07 10.31
C ILE A 313 10.27 0.79 10.70
N ALA A 314 11.40 0.49 10.05
CA ALA A 314 12.20 -0.70 10.32
C ALA A 314 12.69 -0.74 11.78
N GLN A 315 13.13 0.41 12.32
CA GLN A 315 13.51 0.55 13.71
C GLN A 315 12.34 0.24 14.67
N GLY A 316 11.14 0.71 14.34
CA GLY A 316 9.94 0.41 15.12
C GLY A 316 9.55 -1.07 15.07
N VAL A 317 9.70 -1.73 13.92
CA VAL A 317 9.49 -3.18 13.77
C VAL A 317 10.50 -3.96 14.59
N TYR A 318 11.77 -3.59 14.53
CA TYR A 318 12.84 -4.20 15.31
C TYR A 318 12.58 -4.11 16.81
N ARG A 319 12.22 -2.91 17.32
CA ARG A 319 11.89 -2.72 18.73
C ARG A 319 10.74 -3.62 19.19
N ARG A 320 9.67 -3.75 18.41
CA ARG A 320 8.58 -4.69 18.72
C ARG A 320 9.05 -6.14 18.71
N GLY A 321 9.97 -6.51 17.81
CA GLY A 321 10.60 -7.82 17.79
C GLY A 321 11.34 -8.14 19.09
N LEU A 322 12.16 -7.19 19.58
CA LEU A 322 12.87 -7.31 20.85
C LEU A 322 11.93 -7.47 22.06
N GLN A 323 10.74 -6.87 21.99
CA GLN A 323 9.72 -6.94 23.03
C GLN A 323 8.83 -8.19 22.95
N GLY A 324 9.04 -9.06 21.95
CA GLY A 324 8.19 -10.22 21.69
C GLY A 324 6.79 -9.88 21.14
N ASN A 325 6.58 -8.62 20.74
CA ASN A 325 5.30 -8.08 20.28
C ASN A 325 5.17 -8.04 18.74
N SER A 326 6.05 -8.74 18.02
CA SER A 326 6.01 -8.82 16.56
C SER A 326 5.51 -10.19 16.11
N SER A 327 4.55 -10.21 15.20
CA SER A 327 4.13 -11.43 14.51
C SER A 327 5.09 -11.86 13.38
N ASN A 328 6.06 -11.01 13.04
CA ASN A 328 7.04 -11.29 12.00
C ASN A 328 8.33 -11.84 12.62
N PRO A 329 8.72 -13.11 12.33
CA PRO A 329 9.98 -13.71 12.81
C PRO A 329 11.22 -12.92 12.35
N GLU A 330 11.16 -12.28 11.19
CA GLU A 330 12.26 -11.49 10.62
C GLU A 330 12.42 -10.11 11.26
N SER A 331 11.55 -9.75 12.23
CA SER A 331 11.59 -8.44 12.90
C SER A 331 12.95 -8.11 13.53
N ILE A 332 13.70 -9.14 13.96
CA ILE A 332 15.04 -8.98 14.54
C ILE A 332 16.09 -8.54 13.49
N LYS A 333 15.88 -8.85 12.21
CA LYS A 333 16.77 -8.41 11.13
C LYS A 333 16.54 -6.95 10.72
N MET A 334 15.48 -6.32 11.20
CA MET A 334 15.10 -4.96 10.80
C MET A 334 16.05 -3.87 11.31
N SER A 335 16.91 -4.12 12.32
CA SER A 335 17.96 -3.18 12.73
C SER A 335 18.93 -2.91 11.58
N GLN A 336 19.44 -3.97 10.94
CA GLN A 336 20.35 -3.83 9.79
C GLN A 336 19.67 -3.09 8.64
N ALA A 337 18.41 -3.41 8.34
CA ALA A 337 17.65 -2.73 7.30
C ALA A 337 17.43 -1.24 7.61
N ALA A 338 17.22 -0.87 8.88
CA ALA A 338 17.10 0.52 9.29
C ALA A 338 18.40 1.30 9.03
N ARG A 339 19.55 0.72 9.43
CA ARG A 339 20.88 1.32 9.20
C ARG A 339 21.18 1.49 7.71
N GLN A 340 21.04 0.44 6.92
CA GLN A 340 21.32 0.47 5.47
C GLN A 340 20.47 1.50 4.74
N ARG A 341 19.18 1.60 5.07
CA ARG A 341 18.27 2.59 4.47
C ARG A 341 18.63 4.02 4.86
N ALA A 342 19.03 4.24 6.11
CA ALA A 342 19.45 5.55 6.57
C ALA A 342 20.77 5.99 5.91
N GLU A 343 21.74 5.10 5.79
CA GLU A 343 23.01 5.35 5.10
C GLU A 343 22.80 5.64 3.63
N LEU A 344 21.97 4.84 2.95
CA LEU A 344 21.59 5.08 1.56
C LEU A 344 20.85 6.43 1.40
N ALA A 345 19.92 6.77 2.29
CA ALA A 345 19.24 8.05 2.26
C ALA A 345 20.20 9.24 2.37
N TRP A 346 21.17 9.12 3.29
CA TRP A 346 22.19 10.16 3.48
C TRP A 346 23.08 10.32 2.25
N SER A 347 23.55 9.22 1.66
CA SER A 347 24.42 9.26 0.46
C SER A 347 23.79 9.89 -0.77
N LEU A 348 22.46 10.04 -0.82
CA LEU A 348 21.76 10.73 -1.91
C LEU A 348 21.81 12.25 -1.79
N VAL A 349 22.15 12.79 -0.61
CA VAL A 349 21.98 14.23 -0.28
C VAL A 349 23.21 14.88 0.34
N GLU A 350 24.27 14.11 0.63
CA GLU A 350 25.56 14.63 1.13
C GLU A 350 26.42 15.34 0.06
#